data_34c3a6abb4a1859f4e2d49c562dcf00f
#
_entry.id   34c3a6abb4a1859f4e2d49c562dcf00f
#
_cell.length_a   1.000
_cell.length_b   1.000
_cell.length_c   1.000
_cell.angle_alpha   90.00
_cell.angle_beta   90.00
_cell.angle_gamma   90.00
#
_symmetry.space_group_name_H-M   'P 1'
#
loop_
_entity.id
_entity.type
_entity.pdbx_description
1 polymer ?
#
loop_
_entity_poly.entity_id
_entity_poly.type
_entity_poly.pdbx_seq_one_letter_code
_entity_poly.pdbx_strand_id
1 'polypeptide(L)'
;MTASKRAQGGLSMIGFLFVAVVIVVVAMVGFRIAPSYVEYFTIRSAIEKSLRDAPDPTAAVVKKSFEKYIAADYIDSVTAADLNVVKDGNTVTASLDWQKQLPLVGNVSLLLDFDVSVSR
;
A
#
# COMPACT_ATOMS: atom_id res chain seq x y z
N MET A 1 -17.33 -48.65 0.92
CA MET A 1 -16.47 -47.68 1.61
C MET A 1 -15.12 -47.55 0.98
N THR A 2 -14.41 -48.61 0.70
CA THR A 2 -13.08 -48.57 0.12
C THR A 2 -13.05 -47.97 -1.28
N ALA A 3 -14.01 -48.29 -2.13
CA ALA A 3 -14.10 -47.70 -3.47
C ALA A 3 -14.40 -46.20 -3.40
N SER A 4 -15.26 -45.82 -2.47
CA SER A 4 -15.60 -44.43 -2.22
C SER A 4 -14.38 -43.61 -1.75
N LYS A 5 -13.59 -44.20 -0.86
CA LYS A 5 -12.35 -43.56 -0.38
C LYS A 5 -11.32 -43.42 -1.49
N ARG A 6 -11.21 -44.40 -2.37
CA ARG A 6 -10.29 -44.31 -3.51
C ARG A 6 -10.70 -43.22 -4.50
N ALA A 7 -11.98 -43.13 -4.80
CA ALA A 7 -12.51 -42.07 -5.65
C ALA A 7 -12.30 -40.70 -5.01
N GLN A 8 -12.56 -40.60 -3.72
CA GLN A 8 -12.28 -39.40 -2.95
C GLN A 8 -10.79 -39.08 -2.92
N GLY A 9 -9.95 -40.12 -2.85
CA GLY A 9 -8.50 -39.93 -2.88
C GLY A 9 -8.01 -39.31 -4.18
N GLY A 10 -8.55 -39.77 -5.33
CA GLY A 10 -8.22 -39.17 -6.63
C GLY A 10 -8.72 -37.76 -6.77
N LEU A 11 -9.96 -37.50 -6.37
CA LEU A 11 -10.52 -36.15 -6.35
C LEU A 11 -9.77 -35.25 -5.34
N SER A 12 -9.40 -35.82 -4.20
CA SER A 12 -8.64 -35.13 -3.19
C SER A 12 -7.25 -34.72 -3.70
N MET A 13 -6.62 -35.56 -4.53
CA MET A 13 -5.34 -35.24 -5.14
C MET A 13 -5.44 -34.04 -6.08
N ILE A 14 -6.45 -34.06 -6.95
CA ILE A 14 -6.72 -32.95 -7.87
C ILE A 14 -7.10 -31.68 -7.08
N GLY A 15 -7.97 -31.84 -6.08
CA GLY A 15 -8.38 -30.78 -5.20
C GLY A 15 -7.20 -30.17 -4.42
N PHE A 16 -6.32 -31.04 -3.91
CA PHE A 16 -5.12 -30.64 -3.20
C PHE A 16 -4.20 -29.85 -4.12
N LEU A 17 -4.00 -30.35 -5.34
CA LEU A 17 -3.16 -29.65 -6.32
C LEU A 17 -3.74 -28.27 -6.67
N PHE A 18 -5.05 -28.20 -6.87
CA PHE A 18 -5.73 -26.93 -7.14
C PHE A 18 -5.56 -25.96 -5.99
N VAL A 19 -5.79 -26.42 -4.76
CA VAL A 19 -5.63 -25.59 -3.57
C VAL A 19 -4.18 -25.14 -3.42
N ALA A 20 -3.22 -26.01 -3.68
CA ALA A 20 -1.80 -25.66 -3.62
C ALA A 20 -1.46 -24.55 -4.63
N VAL A 21 -1.97 -24.64 -5.85
CA VAL A 21 -1.77 -23.62 -6.87
C VAL A 21 -2.39 -22.29 -6.43
N VAL A 22 -3.61 -22.32 -5.90
CA VAL A 22 -4.29 -21.11 -5.40
C VAL A 22 -3.48 -20.48 -4.27
N ILE A 23 -2.99 -21.27 -3.32
CA ILE A 23 -2.18 -20.76 -2.22
C ILE A 23 -0.91 -20.10 -2.73
N VAL A 24 -0.24 -20.73 -3.70
CA VAL A 24 0.99 -20.16 -4.28
C VAL A 24 0.68 -18.83 -4.97
N VAL A 25 -0.40 -18.76 -5.75
CA VAL A 25 -0.79 -17.53 -6.44
C VAL A 25 -1.12 -16.43 -5.43
N VAL A 26 -1.90 -16.76 -4.38
CA VAL A 26 -2.24 -15.80 -3.34
C VAL A 26 -0.99 -15.31 -2.61
N ALA A 27 -0.07 -16.22 -2.31
CA ALA A 27 1.19 -15.86 -1.66
C ALA A 27 2.03 -14.94 -2.55
N MET A 28 2.12 -15.22 -3.84
CA MET A 28 2.86 -14.37 -4.78
C MET A 28 2.27 -12.96 -4.84
N VAL A 29 0.94 -12.88 -4.96
CA VAL A 29 0.25 -11.59 -4.99
C VAL A 29 0.46 -10.86 -3.67
N GLY A 30 0.32 -11.57 -2.55
CA GLY A 30 0.54 -11.00 -1.22
C GLY A 30 1.93 -10.44 -1.04
N PHE A 31 2.96 -11.15 -1.46
CA PHE A 31 4.35 -10.67 -1.36
C PHE A 31 4.62 -9.48 -2.27
N ARG A 32 3.87 -9.34 -3.35
CA ARG A 32 3.99 -8.18 -4.23
C ARG A 32 3.28 -6.96 -3.64
N ILE A 33 2.15 -7.18 -2.97
CA ILE A 33 1.32 -6.11 -2.40
C ILE A 33 1.90 -5.63 -1.06
N ALA A 34 2.42 -6.53 -0.24
CA ALA A 34 2.86 -6.21 1.12
C ALA A 34 3.83 -5.02 1.18
N PRO A 35 4.89 -4.93 0.35
CA PRO A 35 5.77 -3.77 0.38
C PRO A 35 5.04 -2.46 0.09
N SER A 36 4.04 -2.48 -0.78
CA SER A 36 3.26 -1.30 -1.13
C SER A 36 2.42 -0.81 0.05
N TYR A 37 1.87 -1.72 0.85
CA TYR A 37 1.13 -1.36 2.06
C TYR A 37 2.05 -0.85 3.16
N VAL A 38 3.23 -1.43 3.31
CA VAL A 38 4.23 -0.92 4.25
C VAL A 38 4.60 0.51 3.87
N GLU A 39 4.81 0.77 2.60
CA GLU A 39 5.10 2.10 2.08
C GLU A 39 3.93 3.05 2.36
N TYR A 40 2.70 2.59 2.17
CA TYR A 40 1.51 3.38 2.50
C TYR A 40 1.50 3.83 3.95
N PHE A 41 1.75 2.93 4.88
CA PHE A 41 1.78 3.27 6.30
C PHE A 41 2.95 4.20 6.63
N THR A 42 4.08 4.03 5.96
CA THR A 42 5.23 4.91 6.13
C THR A 42 4.93 6.32 5.62
N ILE A 43 4.29 6.43 4.46
CA ILE A 43 3.88 7.71 3.89
C ILE A 43 2.87 8.40 4.81
N ARG A 44 1.88 7.66 5.28
CA ARG A 44 0.89 8.20 6.22
C ARG A 44 1.55 8.72 7.50
N SER A 45 2.47 7.96 8.05
CA SER A 45 3.23 8.37 9.22
C SER A 45 4.05 9.63 8.96
N ALA A 46 4.65 9.74 7.77
CA ALA A 46 5.40 10.91 7.37
C ALA A 46 4.50 12.16 7.30
N ILE A 47 3.29 12.00 6.78
CA ILE A 47 2.32 13.11 6.72
C ILE A 47 1.92 13.52 8.14
N GLU A 48 1.61 12.55 9.00
CA GLU A 48 1.24 12.82 10.39
C GLU A 48 2.35 13.56 11.14
N LYS A 49 3.58 13.13 10.98
CA LYS A 49 4.74 13.79 11.60
C LYS A 49 4.95 15.18 11.04
N SER A 50 4.78 15.36 9.74
CA SER A 50 4.94 16.67 9.10
C SER A 50 3.93 17.68 9.62
N LEU A 51 2.70 17.25 9.86
CA LEU A 51 1.67 18.12 10.45
C LEU A 51 1.95 18.40 11.93
N ARG A 52 2.47 17.42 12.65
CA ARG A 52 2.70 17.51 14.09
C ARG A 52 3.90 18.35 14.44
N ASP A 53 4.97 18.27 13.64
CA ASP A 53 6.24 18.94 13.92
C ASP A 53 6.18 20.45 13.73
N ALA A 54 5.22 20.95 12.97
CA ALA A 54 5.09 22.36 12.71
C ALA A 54 4.17 23.01 13.75
N PRO A 55 4.64 24.03 14.52
CA PRO A 55 3.78 24.73 15.47
C PRO A 55 2.66 25.48 14.75
N ASP A 56 2.94 26.01 13.57
CA ASP A 56 1.96 26.67 12.71
C ASP A 56 2.07 26.07 11.31
N PRO A 57 1.37 24.94 11.05
CA PRO A 57 1.55 24.22 9.80
C PRO A 57 0.96 25.00 8.63
N THR A 58 1.84 25.45 7.76
CA THR A 58 1.48 26.01 6.46
C THR A 58 1.78 24.98 5.37
N ALA A 59 1.22 25.20 4.18
CA ALA A 59 1.45 24.26 3.08
C ALA A 59 2.94 24.08 2.78
N ALA A 60 3.69 25.19 2.77
CA ALA A 60 5.12 25.14 2.48
C ALA A 60 5.90 24.38 3.55
N VAL A 61 5.60 24.62 4.83
CA VAL A 61 6.28 23.96 5.94
C VAL A 61 5.98 22.47 5.98
N VAL A 62 4.72 22.11 5.80
CA VAL A 62 4.30 20.70 5.79
C VAL A 62 4.95 19.94 4.63
N LYS A 63 4.94 20.52 3.43
CA LYS A 63 5.57 19.91 2.26
C LYS A 63 7.07 19.71 2.47
N LYS A 64 7.74 20.68 3.04
CA LYS A 64 9.18 20.61 3.30
C LYS A 64 9.51 19.51 4.33
N SER A 65 8.74 19.43 5.39
CA SER A 65 8.90 18.37 6.39
C SER A 65 8.63 17.00 5.79
N PHE A 66 7.57 16.88 5.00
CA PHE A 66 7.23 15.65 4.32
C PHE A 66 8.35 15.19 3.39
N GLU A 67 8.95 16.13 2.65
CA GLU A 67 10.08 15.82 1.78
C GLU A 67 11.25 15.21 2.56
N LYS A 68 11.53 15.73 3.74
CA LYS A 68 12.60 15.20 4.60
C LYS A 68 12.28 13.76 5.05
N TYR A 69 11.04 13.50 5.44
CA TYR A 69 10.67 12.18 5.93
C TYR A 69 10.69 11.13 4.82
N ILE A 70 10.18 11.44 3.64
CA ILE A 70 10.21 10.49 2.53
C ILE A 70 11.62 10.25 2.02
N ALA A 71 12.48 11.25 2.06
CA ALA A 71 13.89 11.09 1.70
C ALA A 71 14.62 10.18 2.69
N ALA A 72 14.34 10.34 3.98
CA ALA A 72 14.94 9.50 5.02
C ALA A 72 14.52 8.03 4.89
N ASP A 73 13.30 7.78 4.44
CA ASP A 73 12.74 6.43 4.30
C ASP A 73 12.92 5.87 2.88
N TYR A 74 13.64 6.57 2.01
CA TYR A 74 13.91 6.16 0.63
C TYR A 74 12.64 5.91 -0.18
N ILE A 75 11.61 6.73 0.04
CA ILE A 75 10.35 6.63 -0.69
C ILE A 75 10.48 7.45 -1.96
N ASP A 76 10.24 6.82 -3.11
CA ASP A 76 10.30 7.47 -4.42
C ASP A 76 8.97 7.41 -5.18
N SER A 77 7.97 6.72 -4.66
CA SER A 77 6.65 6.59 -5.29
C SER A 77 5.88 7.90 -5.31
N VAL A 78 6.17 8.79 -4.39
CA VAL A 78 5.51 10.09 -4.24
C VAL A 78 6.54 11.18 -4.00
N THR A 79 6.15 12.42 -4.28
CA THR A 79 7.00 13.59 -4.00
C THR A 79 6.23 14.56 -3.12
N ALA A 80 6.95 15.51 -2.53
CA ALA A 80 6.33 16.56 -1.73
C ALA A 80 5.38 17.42 -2.57
N ALA A 81 5.65 17.56 -3.86
CA ALA A 81 4.79 18.31 -4.78
C ALA A 81 3.42 17.64 -4.96
N ASP A 82 3.35 16.33 -4.78
CA ASP A 82 2.09 15.59 -4.89
C ASP A 82 1.19 15.77 -3.67
N LEU A 83 1.76 16.22 -2.55
CA LEU A 83 1.01 16.41 -1.32
C LEU A 83 0.12 17.64 -1.43
N ASN A 84 -1.17 17.45 -1.18
CA ASN A 84 -2.15 18.53 -1.19
C ASN A 84 -2.44 18.95 0.24
N VAL A 85 -2.11 20.18 0.58
CA VAL A 85 -2.30 20.71 1.93
C VAL A 85 -3.31 21.84 1.86
N VAL A 86 -4.40 21.68 2.62
CA VAL A 86 -5.48 22.65 2.69
C VAL A 86 -5.64 23.09 4.14
N LYS A 87 -5.62 24.40 4.36
CA LYS A 87 -5.88 24.98 5.67
C LYS A 87 -7.26 25.60 5.67
N ASP A 88 -8.11 25.12 6.57
CA ASP A 88 -9.49 25.60 6.72
C ASP A 88 -9.69 25.98 8.20
N GLY A 89 -9.68 27.27 8.48
CA GLY A 89 -9.75 27.77 9.85
C GLY A 89 -8.54 27.30 10.65
N ASN A 90 -8.81 26.55 11.73
CA ASN A 90 -7.76 25.99 12.58
C ASN A 90 -7.38 24.57 12.19
N THR A 91 -7.99 24.04 11.14
CA THR A 91 -7.74 22.67 10.70
C THR A 91 -6.87 22.67 9.46
N VAL A 92 -5.80 21.90 9.50
CA VAL A 92 -4.93 21.68 8.35
C VAL A 92 -5.11 20.22 7.91
N THR A 93 -5.45 20.04 6.66
CA THR A 93 -5.64 18.71 6.08
C THR A 93 -4.58 18.49 5.00
N ALA A 94 -3.80 17.44 5.15
CA ALA A 94 -2.84 17.00 4.14
C ALA A 94 -3.37 15.71 3.52
N SER A 95 -3.47 15.69 2.21
CA SER A 95 -3.95 14.54 1.47
C SER A 95 -3.01 14.21 0.33
N LEU A 96 -2.95 12.93 0.02
CA LEU A 96 -2.07 12.41 -1.01
C LEU A 96 -2.73 11.21 -1.63
N ASP A 97 -2.76 11.16 -2.95
CA ASP A 97 -3.20 9.99 -3.69
C ASP A 97 -2.12 9.59 -4.68
N TRP A 98 -1.94 8.30 -4.86
CA TRP A 98 -0.98 7.79 -5.83
C TRP A 98 -1.39 6.40 -6.29
N GLN A 99 -0.85 6.00 -7.42
CA GLN A 99 -1.09 4.70 -8.00
C GLN A 99 0.22 3.94 -8.09
N LYS A 100 0.14 2.63 -7.87
CA LYS A 100 1.29 1.76 -8.01
C LYS A 100 0.90 0.58 -8.88
N GLN A 101 1.70 0.35 -9.90
CA GLN A 101 1.52 -0.76 -10.81
C GLN A 101 2.54 -1.84 -10.48
N LEU A 102 2.03 -3.03 -10.17
CA LEU A 102 2.86 -4.18 -9.81
C LEU A 102 2.77 -5.23 -10.92
N PRO A 103 3.85 -5.53 -11.62
CA PRO A 103 3.82 -6.60 -12.61
C PRO A 103 3.71 -7.95 -11.89
N LEU A 104 2.81 -8.80 -12.36
CA LEU A 104 2.60 -10.13 -11.79
C LEU A 104 3.20 -11.20 -12.69
N VAL A 105 2.61 -11.42 -13.86
CA VAL A 105 3.05 -12.44 -14.81
C VAL A 105 2.87 -11.90 -16.22
N GLY A 106 3.94 -11.95 -17.02
CA GLY A 106 3.89 -11.54 -18.41
C GLY A 106 3.37 -10.12 -18.57
N ASN A 107 2.25 -9.99 -19.28
CA ASN A 107 1.59 -8.70 -19.52
C ASN A 107 0.50 -8.37 -18.50
N VAL A 108 0.35 -9.21 -17.46
CA VAL A 108 -0.63 -8.98 -16.39
C VAL A 108 0.02 -8.22 -15.25
N SER A 109 -0.56 -7.10 -14.89
CA SER A 109 -0.11 -6.28 -13.76
C SER A 109 -1.29 -5.93 -12.87
N LEU A 110 -0.97 -5.66 -11.61
CA LEU A 110 -1.92 -5.24 -10.61
C LEU A 110 -1.76 -3.74 -10.40
N LEU A 111 -2.86 -2.99 -10.49
CA LEU A 111 -2.87 -1.57 -10.22
C LEU A 111 -3.45 -1.32 -8.83
N LEU A 112 -2.69 -0.66 -7.99
CA LEU A 112 -3.11 -0.30 -6.64
C LEU A 112 -3.29 1.21 -6.57
N ASP A 113 -4.48 1.62 -6.15
CA ASP A 113 -4.78 3.02 -5.86
C ASP A 113 -4.71 3.23 -4.36
N PHE A 114 -3.89 4.19 -3.95
CA PHE A 114 -3.77 4.57 -2.55
C PHE A 114 -4.20 6.02 -2.38
N ASP A 115 -4.94 6.27 -1.33
CA ASP A 115 -5.24 7.63 -0.89
C ASP A 115 -5.08 7.71 0.62
N VAL A 116 -4.61 8.84 1.09
CA VAL A 116 -4.46 9.10 2.51
C VAL A 116 -4.79 10.56 2.77
N SER A 117 -5.51 10.79 3.85
CA SER A 117 -5.86 12.13 4.29
C SER A 117 -5.70 12.20 5.81
N VAL A 118 -4.93 13.18 6.25
CA VAL A 118 -4.63 13.38 7.66
C VAL A 118 -4.94 14.84 8.00
N SER A 119 -5.67 15.05 9.07
CA SER A 119 -6.05 16.38 9.55
C SER A 119 -5.47 16.64 10.93
N ARG A 120 -5.19 17.93 11.18
CA ARG A 120 -4.74 18.37 12.49
C ARG A 120 -5.40 19.67 12.91
#